data_5ea3d25a167726ab623ebdab3ff5b9a9
#
_entry.id   5ea3d25a167726ab623ebdab3ff5b9a9
#
_cell.length_a   1.000
_cell.length_b   1.000
_cell.length_c   1.000
_cell.angle_alpha   90.00
_cell.angle_beta   90.00
_cell.angle_gamma   90.00
#
_symmetry.space_group_name_H-M   'P 1'
#
loop_
_entity.id
_entity.type
_entity.pdbx_description
1 polymer ?
#
loop_
_entity_poly.entity_id
_entity_poly.type
_entity_poly.pdbx_seq_one_letter_code
_entity_poly.pdbx_strand_id
1 'polypeptide(L)'
;DILSAIGLWDDIVGWQHELMGIEDVFPSQMNNHLFAISPEGSYMWASDYRVGFVYTYLKNILLKENVMAAKDNAWGPAHEIGHIHQRAINWPSCTESSNNLFANYTLYKLGKYCSRGETLDKLAQYRLIEGDGWFDMGGENVYQNEATEIHLRMHWQLFNYYHRCGYQPDFWPEMFKALRETRIVETDPGAGQLLFAKTACKVANEDLTEFFDMWGFFKPVDNVAYSQYGNWTYHVTQEMIDEAKAYMASFPKKAAPFYYLEDRKAGDVGLDVEPADVGYYTQFKENQKITQTITHTRNGQIIEIKNGTEAVAFELYKAGRLVYFSNKFKFSVPASIPFDDDVEVYAVQADGKRIGCAQ
;
A
#
# COMPACT_ATOMS: atom_id res chain seq x y z
N ASP A 1 23.04 7.10 -23.89
CA ASP A 1 24.06 6.06 -23.97
C ASP A 1 23.97 5.10 -22.79
N ILE A 2 24.63 3.95 -22.86
CA ILE A 2 24.55 2.90 -21.81
C ILE A 2 25.13 3.39 -20.48
N LEU A 3 26.19 4.20 -20.48
CA LEU A 3 26.78 4.73 -19.24
C LEU A 3 25.81 5.64 -18.50
N SER A 4 25.03 6.43 -19.23
CA SER A 4 23.98 7.26 -18.62
C SER A 4 22.84 6.43 -18.01
N ALA A 5 22.53 5.26 -18.60
CA ALA A 5 21.56 4.34 -18.03
C ALA A 5 22.11 3.66 -16.76
N ILE A 6 23.38 3.23 -16.78
CA ILE A 6 24.05 2.66 -15.61
C ILE A 6 24.02 3.67 -14.45
N GLY A 7 24.42 4.94 -14.69
CA GLY A 7 24.34 5.98 -13.67
C GLY A 7 22.93 6.18 -13.10
N LEU A 8 21.89 6.10 -13.94
CA LEU A 8 20.51 6.17 -13.46
C LEU A 8 20.13 4.95 -12.57
N TRP A 9 20.61 3.75 -12.93
CA TRP A 9 20.34 2.56 -12.10
C TRP A 9 21.12 2.59 -10.79
N ASP A 10 22.33 3.16 -10.76
CA ASP A 10 23.05 3.43 -9.52
C ASP A 10 22.27 4.41 -8.63
N ASP A 11 21.71 5.48 -9.21
CA ASP A 11 20.83 6.41 -8.50
C ASP A 11 19.60 5.69 -7.93
N ILE A 12 18.95 4.82 -8.72
CA ILE A 12 17.77 4.06 -8.30
C ILE A 12 18.10 3.13 -7.13
N VAL A 13 19.20 2.40 -7.18
CA VAL A 13 19.66 1.57 -6.06
C VAL A 13 19.94 2.44 -4.83
N GLY A 14 20.60 3.58 -5.01
CA GLY A 14 20.86 4.55 -3.95
C GLY A 14 19.57 5.05 -3.29
N TRP A 15 18.55 5.40 -4.07
CA TRP A 15 17.25 5.79 -3.53
C TRP A 15 16.56 4.67 -2.75
N GLN A 16 16.67 3.43 -3.20
CA GLN A 16 16.13 2.31 -2.43
C GLN A 16 16.89 2.12 -1.10
N HIS A 17 18.21 2.35 -1.09
CA HIS A 17 19.00 2.35 0.15
C HIS A 17 18.62 3.54 1.08
N GLU A 18 18.33 4.71 0.52
CA GLU A 18 17.79 5.85 1.28
C GLU A 18 16.48 5.46 1.99
N LEU A 19 15.55 4.80 1.26
CA LEU A 19 14.30 4.32 1.84
C LEU A 19 14.54 3.32 2.99
N MET A 20 15.60 2.53 2.90
CA MET A 20 16.00 1.56 3.93
C MET A 20 16.80 2.19 5.08
N GLY A 21 17.26 3.43 4.96
CA GLY A 21 18.14 4.09 5.93
C GLY A 21 19.50 3.41 6.06
N ILE A 22 20.13 3.02 4.94
CA ILE A 22 21.43 2.33 4.94
C ILE A 22 22.49 3.00 4.06
N GLU A 23 22.19 4.12 3.42
CA GLU A 23 23.09 4.80 2.49
C GLU A 23 24.45 5.19 3.12
N ASP A 24 24.46 5.52 4.41
CA ASP A 24 25.66 5.88 5.14
C ASP A 24 26.31 4.71 5.92
N VAL A 25 25.60 3.57 6.00
CA VAL A 25 26.02 2.45 6.88
C VAL A 25 26.88 1.44 6.15
N PHE A 26 26.60 1.19 4.88
CA PHE A 26 27.26 0.15 4.08
C PHE A 26 27.67 0.62 2.68
N PRO A 27 28.47 1.67 2.54
CA PRO A 27 28.82 2.23 1.22
C PRO A 27 29.52 1.20 0.31
N SER A 28 30.26 0.25 0.88
CA SER A 28 30.93 -0.81 0.11
C SER A 28 30.01 -1.92 -0.39
N GLN A 29 28.78 -2.02 0.12
CA GLN A 29 27.80 -3.03 -0.25
C GLN A 29 26.72 -2.48 -1.21
N MET A 30 26.75 -1.19 -1.51
CA MET A 30 25.71 -0.49 -2.24
C MET A 30 25.64 -0.85 -3.74
N ASN A 31 26.62 -1.52 -4.32
CA ASN A 31 26.75 -1.71 -5.77
C ASN A 31 26.89 -3.17 -6.20
N ASN A 32 26.29 -4.12 -5.51
CA ASN A 32 26.40 -5.53 -5.85
C ASN A 32 25.26 -6.05 -6.75
N HIS A 33 24.49 -5.16 -7.36
CA HIS A 33 23.37 -5.55 -8.21
C HIS A 33 23.87 -5.73 -9.65
N LEU A 34 23.74 -6.94 -10.15
CA LEU A 34 24.13 -7.30 -11.50
C LEU A 34 22.89 -7.53 -12.36
N PHE A 35 22.79 -6.83 -13.48
CA PHE A 35 21.79 -7.12 -14.48
C PHE A 35 22.23 -8.29 -15.35
N ALA A 36 21.34 -9.26 -15.53
CA ALA A 36 21.59 -10.44 -16.34
C ALA A 36 20.51 -10.62 -17.40
N ILE A 37 20.88 -11.24 -18.51
CA ILE A 37 19.92 -11.65 -19.53
C ILE A 37 19.38 -13.02 -19.15
N SER A 38 18.04 -13.17 -19.17
CA SER A 38 17.39 -14.46 -19.05
C SER A 38 17.20 -15.08 -20.45
N PRO A 39 17.92 -16.14 -20.80
CA PRO A 39 17.74 -16.81 -22.10
C PRO A 39 16.47 -17.65 -22.18
N GLU A 40 15.86 -18.01 -21.06
CA GLU A 40 14.79 -18.98 -20.99
C GLU A 40 13.52 -18.42 -20.30
N GLY A 41 12.77 -17.63 -21.05
CA GLY A 41 11.32 -17.49 -20.79
C GLY A 41 10.82 -16.71 -19.56
N SER A 42 11.60 -16.49 -18.53
CA SER A 42 11.20 -15.65 -17.39
C SER A 42 11.28 -14.19 -17.77
N TYR A 43 10.15 -13.48 -17.65
CA TYR A 43 10.04 -12.09 -18.06
C TYR A 43 10.98 -11.19 -17.27
N MET A 44 10.91 -11.27 -15.94
CA MET A 44 11.81 -10.63 -14.99
C MET A 44 11.97 -11.54 -13.76
N TRP A 45 13.08 -11.41 -13.06
CA TRP A 45 13.33 -12.17 -11.85
C TRP A 45 14.45 -11.55 -11.02
N ALA A 46 14.48 -11.85 -9.73
CA ALA A 46 15.54 -11.48 -8.81
C ALA A 46 16.14 -12.71 -8.11
N SER A 47 17.39 -12.59 -7.72
CA SER A 47 18.10 -13.50 -6.82
C SER A 47 18.93 -12.67 -5.84
N ASP A 48 19.67 -13.32 -4.92
CA ASP A 48 20.36 -12.64 -3.81
C ASP A 48 21.20 -11.42 -4.17
N TYR A 49 21.76 -11.35 -5.37
CA TYR A 49 22.68 -10.28 -5.79
C TYR A 49 22.49 -9.82 -7.24
N ARG A 50 21.49 -10.33 -7.94
CA ARG A 50 21.27 -10.01 -9.34
C ARG A 50 19.80 -10.00 -9.70
N VAL A 51 19.48 -9.24 -10.73
CA VAL A 51 18.17 -9.20 -11.37
C VAL A 51 18.31 -9.58 -12.85
N GLY A 52 17.34 -10.29 -13.38
CA GLY A 52 17.36 -10.78 -14.75
C GLY A 52 16.15 -10.32 -15.54
N PHE A 53 16.35 -10.16 -16.85
CA PHE A 53 15.33 -9.67 -17.76
C PHE A 53 15.35 -10.46 -19.07
N VAL A 54 14.17 -10.68 -19.63
CA VAL A 54 14.05 -11.22 -20.99
C VAL A 54 14.71 -10.29 -22.01
N TYR A 55 15.38 -10.86 -23.00
CA TYR A 55 16.14 -10.11 -24.01
C TYR A 55 15.36 -8.95 -24.63
N THR A 56 14.07 -9.16 -24.93
CA THR A 56 13.21 -8.14 -25.54
C THR A 56 12.98 -6.90 -24.66
N TYR A 57 13.19 -7.01 -23.34
CA TYR A 57 13.04 -5.90 -22.42
C TYR A 57 14.29 -5.03 -22.28
N LEU A 58 15.47 -5.53 -22.70
CA LEU A 58 16.75 -4.81 -22.50
C LEU A 58 16.75 -3.40 -23.08
N LYS A 59 16.10 -3.20 -24.23
CA LYS A 59 15.99 -1.86 -24.83
C LYS A 59 15.34 -0.81 -23.91
N ASN A 60 14.50 -1.26 -22.97
CA ASN A 60 13.78 -0.37 -22.04
C ASN A 60 14.65 0.07 -20.87
N ILE A 61 15.72 -0.67 -20.56
CA ILE A 61 16.56 -0.43 -19.38
C ILE A 61 18.00 -0.01 -19.70
N LEU A 62 18.50 -0.26 -20.93
CA LEU A 62 19.88 0.04 -21.33
C LEU A 62 20.09 1.49 -21.83
N LEU A 63 19.02 2.24 -22.05
CA LEU A 63 19.08 3.63 -22.48
C LEU A 63 18.27 4.49 -21.54
N LYS A 64 18.91 5.51 -20.97
CA LYS A 64 18.27 6.42 -20.00
C LYS A 64 16.99 7.06 -20.57
N GLU A 65 17.02 7.48 -21.84
CA GLU A 65 15.84 8.03 -22.52
C GLU A 65 14.68 7.03 -22.56
N ASN A 66 14.92 5.75 -22.70
CA ASN A 66 13.87 4.73 -22.71
C ASN A 66 13.31 4.48 -21.29
N VAL A 67 14.18 4.42 -20.28
CA VAL A 67 13.75 4.33 -18.86
C VAL A 67 12.84 5.51 -18.50
N MET A 68 13.18 6.69 -19.03
CA MET A 68 12.47 7.94 -18.75
C MET A 68 11.26 8.18 -19.66
N ALA A 69 11.18 7.57 -20.85
CA ALA A 69 10.16 7.87 -21.84
C ALA A 69 8.78 7.33 -21.47
N ALA A 70 8.69 6.09 -21.03
CA ALA A 70 7.43 5.49 -20.61
C ALA A 70 7.11 5.81 -19.14
N LYS A 71 5.83 5.75 -18.80
CA LYS A 71 5.36 6.06 -17.46
C LYS A 71 6.01 5.18 -16.40
N ASP A 72 6.25 3.92 -16.70
CA ASP A 72 6.62 2.91 -15.72
C ASP A 72 7.72 1.93 -16.17
N ASN A 73 8.51 2.23 -17.20
CA ASN A 73 9.59 1.35 -17.61
C ASN A 73 10.59 1.02 -16.48
N ALA A 74 10.74 1.93 -15.51
CA ALA A 74 11.59 1.68 -14.36
C ALA A 74 10.92 0.79 -13.30
N TRP A 75 9.59 0.65 -13.31
CA TRP A 75 8.85 0.00 -12.23
C TRP A 75 9.21 -1.48 -12.09
N GLY A 76 9.14 -2.26 -13.16
CA GLY A 76 9.47 -3.69 -13.12
C GLY A 76 10.89 -3.96 -12.65
N PRO A 77 11.93 -3.35 -13.25
CA PRO A 77 13.29 -3.50 -12.75
C PRO A 77 13.48 -3.06 -11.30
N ALA A 78 12.84 -1.97 -10.87
CA ALA A 78 12.88 -1.52 -9.49
C ALA A 78 12.16 -2.48 -8.53
N HIS A 79 11.11 -3.17 -8.98
CA HIS A 79 10.44 -4.26 -8.27
C HIS A 79 11.41 -5.44 -8.06
N GLU A 80 12.14 -5.86 -9.08
CA GLU A 80 13.11 -6.95 -8.94
C GLU A 80 14.28 -6.57 -8.00
N ILE A 81 14.79 -5.35 -8.08
CA ILE A 81 15.76 -4.84 -7.12
C ILE A 81 15.14 -4.79 -5.71
N GLY A 82 13.87 -4.42 -5.61
CA GLY A 82 13.10 -4.42 -4.37
C GLY A 82 13.05 -5.78 -3.68
N HIS A 83 13.01 -6.90 -4.42
CA HIS A 83 13.10 -8.24 -3.82
C HIS A 83 14.40 -8.47 -3.05
N ILE A 84 15.51 -7.87 -3.49
CA ILE A 84 16.79 -7.94 -2.77
C ILE A 84 16.74 -7.12 -1.48
N HIS A 85 16.03 -6.00 -1.49
CA HIS A 85 16.01 -5.01 -0.41
C HIS A 85 14.91 -5.22 0.63
N GLN A 86 13.82 -5.88 0.29
CA GLN A 86 12.60 -5.95 1.12
C GLN A 86 12.72 -6.80 2.40
N ARG A 87 13.78 -7.60 2.56
CA ARG A 87 13.88 -8.66 3.59
C ARG A 87 13.42 -8.26 4.99
N ALA A 88 13.73 -7.04 5.42
CA ALA A 88 13.34 -6.58 6.76
C ALA A 88 11.84 -6.35 6.92
N ILE A 89 11.13 -5.99 5.86
CA ILE A 89 9.68 -5.69 5.88
C ILE A 89 8.82 -6.79 5.27
N ASN A 90 9.45 -7.88 4.83
CA ASN A 90 8.77 -8.99 4.19
C ASN A 90 8.38 -10.07 5.21
N TRP A 91 7.25 -10.68 4.99
CA TRP A 91 6.84 -11.97 5.55
C TRP A 91 6.15 -12.78 4.45
N PRO A 92 6.10 -14.13 4.52
CA PRO A 92 5.35 -14.93 3.54
C PRO A 92 3.89 -14.44 3.46
N SER A 93 3.35 -14.29 2.28
CA SER A 93 2.11 -13.59 1.88
C SER A 93 2.26 -12.08 1.61
N CYS A 94 3.47 -11.54 1.67
CA CYS A 94 3.72 -10.13 1.42
C CYS A 94 4.86 -9.91 0.41
N THR A 95 5.44 -10.99 -0.13
CA THR A 95 6.68 -10.94 -0.92
C THR A 95 6.53 -10.13 -2.20
N GLU A 96 5.40 -10.25 -2.90
CA GLU A 96 5.14 -9.53 -4.14
C GLU A 96 4.53 -8.13 -3.92
N SER A 97 4.23 -7.77 -2.69
CA SER A 97 3.69 -6.45 -2.36
C SER A 97 4.70 -5.55 -1.64
N SER A 98 5.51 -6.09 -0.72
CA SER A 98 6.50 -5.29 0.00
C SER A 98 7.65 -4.79 -0.89
N ASN A 99 8.06 -5.57 -1.90
CA ASN A 99 9.02 -5.13 -2.92
C ASN A 99 8.47 -4.02 -3.82
N ASN A 100 7.16 -3.97 -4.03
CA ASN A 100 6.50 -2.93 -4.84
C ASN A 100 6.54 -1.55 -4.18
N LEU A 101 6.74 -1.47 -2.87
CA LEU A 101 7.06 -0.21 -2.20
C LEU A 101 8.29 0.47 -2.83
N PHE A 102 9.33 -0.30 -3.12
CA PHE A 102 10.56 0.20 -3.75
C PHE A 102 10.32 0.64 -5.19
N ALA A 103 9.49 -0.08 -5.92
CA ALA A 103 9.12 0.28 -7.29
C ALA A 103 8.34 1.61 -7.32
N ASN A 104 7.32 1.78 -6.47
CA ASN A 104 6.58 3.02 -6.35
C ASN A 104 7.48 4.18 -5.88
N TYR A 105 8.37 3.92 -4.91
CA TYR A 105 9.33 4.92 -4.44
C TYR A 105 10.29 5.36 -5.55
N THR A 106 10.78 4.43 -6.35
CA THR A 106 11.63 4.73 -7.52
C THR A 106 10.90 5.67 -8.48
N LEU A 107 9.65 5.40 -8.83
CA LEU A 107 8.89 6.29 -9.71
C LEU A 107 8.62 7.65 -9.08
N TYR A 108 8.36 7.70 -7.77
CA TYR A 108 8.24 8.95 -7.04
C TYR A 108 9.52 9.79 -7.13
N LYS A 109 10.70 9.19 -6.93
CA LYS A 109 12.01 9.87 -7.06
C LYS A 109 12.32 10.31 -8.48
N LEU A 110 11.84 9.59 -9.47
CA LEU A 110 11.93 9.97 -10.90
C LEU A 110 10.99 11.12 -11.29
N GLY A 111 10.16 11.61 -10.36
CA GLY A 111 9.12 12.60 -10.67
C GLY A 111 8.02 12.06 -11.57
N LYS A 112 7.88 10.74 -11.63
CA LYS A 112 6.83 10.05 -12.36
C LYS A 112 5.70 9.69 -11.42
N TYR A 113 4.52 9.58 -11.99
CA TYR A 113 3.38 9.12 -11.25
C TYR A 113 3.07 7.67 -11.60
N CYS A 114 3.04 6.82 -10.62
CA CYS A 114 2.51 5.47 -10.73
C CYS A 114 2.24 4.92 -9.34
N SER A 115 0.98 4.87 -8.95
CA SER A 115 0.54 3.97 -7.92
C SER A 115 -0.16 2.80 -8.60
N ARG A 116 0.39 1.62 -8.49
CA ARG A 116 -0.25 0.40 -8.96
C ARG A 116 -1.23 -0.18 -7.94
N GLY A 117 -1.35 0.44 -6.76
CA GLY A 117 -2.31 0.01 -5.77
C GLY A 117 -3.75 -0.01 -6.30
N GLU A 118 -4.53 -1.01 -5.92
CA GLU A 118 -5.95 -1.10 -6.26
C GLU A 118 -6.80 0.03 -5.68
N THR A 119 -8.02 0.18 -6.16
CA THR A 119 -8.95 1.21 -5.71
C THR A 119 -9.45 0.97 -4.27
N LEU A 120 -9.91 2.04 -3.61
CA LEU A 120 -10.55 1.91 -2.30
C LEU A 120 -11.84 1.10 -2.35
N ASP A 121 -12.57 1.13 -3.47
CA ASP A 121 -13.76 0.31 -3.64
C ASP A 121 -13.44 -1.19 -3.59
N LYS A 122 -12.28 -1.62 -4.09
CA LYS A 122 -11.80 -3.00 -3.93
C LYS A 122 -11.52 -3.34 -2.47
N LEU A 123 -10.87 -2.45 -1.73
CA LEU A 123 -10.65 -2.64 -0.29
C LEU A 123 -11.99 -2.75 0.46
N ALA A 124 -12.96 -1.87 0.14
CA ALA A 124 -14.30 -1.94 0.72
C ALA A 124 -14.98 -3.28 0.43
N GLN A 125 -14.87 -3.79 -0.80
CA GLN A 125 -15.40 -5.09 -1.20
C GLN A 125 -14.79 -6.22 -0.36
N TYR A 126 -13.47 -6.34 -0.33
CA TYR A 126 -12.79 -7.40 0.42
C TYR A 126 -13.08 -7.32 1.92
N ARG A 127 -13.00 -6.14 2.51
CA ARG A 127 -13.10 -5.99 3.97
C ARG A 127 -14.54 -6.00 4.50
N LEU A 128 -15.45 -5.31 3.86
CA LEU A 128 -16.79 -5.08 4.40
C LEU A 128 -17.85 -6.02 3.84
N ILE A 129 -17.65 -6.54 2.63
CA ILE A 129 -18.63 -7.41 1.97
C ILE A 129 -18.22 -8.87 2.08
N GLU A 130 -16.99 -9.20 1.71
CA GLU A 130 -16.47 -10.57 1.73
C GLU A 130 -15.97 -10.96 3.12
N GLY A 131 -15.63 -9.98 3.96
CA GLY A 131 -15.16 -10.20 5.32
C GLY A 131 -13.72 -10.73 5.38
N ASP A 132 -12.94 -10.46 4.35
CA ASP A 132 -11.58 -10.99 4.19
C ASP A 132 -10.61 -10.38 5.20
N GLY A 133 -9.70 -11.19 5.72
CA GLY A 133 -8.50 -10.75 6.40
C GLY A 133 -7.36 -10.46 5.43
N TRP A 134 -6.24 -9.97 5.93
CA TRP A 134 -5.03 -9.74 5.13
C TRP A 134 -4.64 -10.96 4.29
N PHE A 135 -4.61 -12.13 4.90
CA PHE A 135 -4.26 -13.38 4.23
C PHE A 135 -5.27 -13.78 3.14
N ASP A 136 -6.58 -13.61 3.42
CA ASP A 136 -7.65 -13.99 2.48
C ASP A 136 -7.66 -13.09 1.24
N MET A 137 -7.38 -11.78 1.39
CA MET A 137 -7.23 -10.87 0.26
C MET A 137 -6.09 -11.27 -0.68
N GLY A 138 -5.09 -12.02 -0.17
CA GLY A 138 -4.01 -12.59 -0.97
C GLY A 138 -4.44 -13.77 -1.84
N GLY A 139 -5.53 -14.46 -1.46
CA GLY A 139 -5.95 -15.71 -2.08
C GLY A 139 -4.90 -16.82 -1.92
N GLU A 140 -5.20 -18.00 -2.46
CA GLU A 140 -4.25 -19.14 -2.48
C GLU A 140 -3.10 -18.94 -3.48
N ASN A 141 -3.24 -18.01 -4.41
CA ASN A 141 -2.28 -17.75 -5.47
C ASN A 141 -1.82 -16.31 -5.45
N VAL A 142 -0.71 -16.05 -4.81
CA VAL A 142 -0.08 -14.74 -4.61
C VAL A 142 0.29 -14.02 -5.91
N TYR A 143 0.31 -14.74 -7.01
CA TYR A 143 0.57 -14.18 -8.34
C TYR A 143 -0.68 -13.61 -9.01
N GLN A 144 -1.83 -13.64 -8.32
CA GLN A 144 -3.02 -12.92 -8.81
C GLN A 144 -2.81 -11.43 -8.53
N ASN A 145 -2.70 -10.67 -9.61
CA ASN A 145 -2.33 -9.25 -9.60
C ASN A 145 -3.20 -8.37 -8.69
N GLU A 146 -4.47 -8.70 -8.51
CA GLU A 146 -5.40 -7.90 -7.69
C GLU A 146 -5.00 -7.86 -6.21
N ALA A 147 -4.62 -9.00 -5.64
CA ALA A 147 -4.23 -9.07 -4.24
C ALA A 147 -2.91 -8.35 -3.97
N THR A 148 -1.92 -8.51 -4.85
CA THR A 148 -0.63 -7.83 -4.77
C THR A 148 -0.80 -6.31 -4.77
N GLU A 149 -1.66 -5.80 -5.63
CA GLU A 149 -1.92 -4.38 -5.77
C GLU A 149 -2.71 -3.80 -4.57
N ILE A 150 -3.61 -4.60 -3.97
CA ILE A 150 -4.30 -4.21 -2.73
C ILE A 150 -3.28 -4.09 -1.57
N HIS A 151 -2.45 -5.10 -1.37
CA HIS A 151 -1.46 -5.10 -0.28
C HIS A 151 -0.41 -3.99 -0.45
N LEU A 152 -0.01 -3.70 -1.71
CA LEU A 152 0.87 -2.57 -2.01
C LEU A 152 0.29 -1.24 -1.52
N ARG A 153 -1.03 -1.05 -1.65
CA ARG A 153 -1.69 0.18 -1.20
C ARG A 153 -1.44 0.46 0.29
N MET A 154 -1.46 -0.55 1.14
CA MET A 154 -1.19 -0.40 2.57
C MET A 154 0.20 0.21 2.82
N HIS A 155 1.24 -0.37 2.20
CA HIS A 155 2.61 0.14 2.32
C HIS A 155 2.73 1.56 1.76
N TRP A 156 2.06 1.83 0.63
CA TRP A 156 2.11 3.12 -0.03
C TRP A 156 1.33 4.20 0.71
N GLN A 157 0.26 3.86 1.42
CA GLN A 157 -0.47 4.77 2.32
C GLN A 157 0.41 5.21 3.50
N LEU A 158 1.15 4.28 4.12
CA LEU A 158 2.14 4.62 5.15
C LEU A 158 3.20 5.58 4.62
N PHE A 159 3.73 5.35 3.41
CA PHE A 159 4.68 6.26 2.77
C PHE A 159 4.06 7.64 2.53
N ASN A 160 2.90 7.70 1.90
CA ASN A 160 2.25 8.97 1.59
C ASN A 160 1.92 9.77 2.86
N TYR A 161 1.42 9.08 3.90
CA TYR A 161 1.05 9.75 5.14
C TYR A 161 2.26 10.27 5.90
N TYR A 162 3.23 9.43 6.15
CA TYR A 162 4.38 9.83 6.99
C TYR A 162 5.40 10.65 6.21
N HIS A 163 5.81 10.21 5.02
CA HIS A 163 6.85 10.88 4.25
C HIS A 163 6.29 12.08 3.46
N ARG A 164 5.30 11.87 2.59
CA ARG A 164 4.83 12.95 1.70
C ARG A 164 4.01 14.03 2.41
N CYS A 165 3.21 13.68 3.42
CA CYS A 165 2.56 14.68 4.27
C CYS A 165 3.56 15.35 5.22
N GLY A 166 4.72 14.75 5.47
CA GLY A 166 5.79 15.31 6.29
C GLY A 166 5.57 15.13 7.79
N TYR A 167 4.70 14.21 8.19
CA TYR A 167 4.48 13.92 9.62
C TYR A 167 5.67 13.23 10.26
N GLN A 168 6.34 12.34 9.52
CA GLN A 168 7.57 11.66 9.93
C GLN A 168 8.34 11.18 8.67
N PRO A 169 9.16 12.04 8.05
CA PRO A 169 9.88 11.70 6.81
C PRO A 169 10.77 10.45 6.94
N ASP A 170 11.31 10.17 8.13
CA ASP A 170 12.19 9.04 8.39
C ASP A 170 11.42 7.77 8.83
N PHE A 171 10.09 7.73 8.68
CA PHE A 171 9.27 6.58 9.09
C PHE A 171 9.79 5.26 8.49
N TRP A 172 10.00 5.20 7.17
CA TRP A 172 10.48 3.98 6.54
C TRP A 172 11.92 3.62 6.90
N PRO A 173 12.91 4.53 6.88
CA PRO A 173 14.24 4.27 7.42
C PRO A 173 14.22 3.66 8.83
N GLU A 174 13.43 4.22 9.74
CA GLU A 174 13.29 3.72 11.11
C GLU A 174 12.54 2.37 11.18
N MET A 175 11.52 2.15 10.32
CA MET A 175 10.86 0.85 10.19
C MET A 175 11.85 -0.25 9.78
N PHE A 176 12.62 -0.01 8.72
CA PHE A 176 13.65 -0.95 8.27
C PHE A 176 14.69 -1.25 9.34
N LYS A 177 15.15 -0.21 10.05
CA LYS A 177 16.11 -0.36 11.13
C LYS A 177 15.54 -1.22 12.27
N ALA A 178 14.36 -0.89 12.75
CA ALA A 178 13.72 -1.61 13.85
C ALA A 178 13.45 -3.08 13.50
N LEU A 179 13.01 -3.37 12.28
CA LEU A 179 12.72 -4.73 11.83
C LEU A 179 14.00 -5.55 11.57
N ARG A 180 15.09 -4.93 11.09
CA ARG A 180 16.40 -5.60 11.00
C ARG A 180 16.92 -6.01 12.37
N GLU A 181 16.72 -5.20 13.39
CA GLU A 181 17.17 -5.48 14.75
C GLU A 181 16.35 -6.59 15.43
N THR A 182 15.04 -6.64 15.15
CA THR A 182 14.14 -7.64 15.75
C THR A 182 14.15 -8.97 15.02
N ARG A 183 14.64 -9.04 13.80
CA ARG A 183 14.59 -10.20 12.89
C ARG A 183 13.17 -10.76 12.79
N ILE A 184 12.40 -10.33 11.82
CA ILE A 184 11.17 -11.05 11.44
C ILE A 184 11.57 -12.49 11.24
N VAL A 185 10.97 -13.39 12.02
CA VAL A 185 11.20 -14.82 11.86
C VAL A 185 10.54 -15.19 10.54
N GLU A 186 11.34 -15.41 9.51
CA GLU A 186 10.89 -15.78 8.15
C GLU A 186 10.05 -17.08 8.14
N THR A 187 9.89 -17.73 9.29
CA THR A 187 9.23 -19.03 9.46
C THR A 187 7.79 -18.94 9.95
N ASP A 188 7.33 -17.78 10.43
CA ASP A 188 5.97 -17.60 10.94
C ASP A 188 5.32 -16.36 10.30
N PRO A 189 4.55 -16.56 9.21
CA PRO A 189 3.90 -15.46 8.48
C PRO A 189 2.97 -14.62 9.34
N GLY A 190 2.18 -15.24 10.21
CA GLY A 190 1.22 -14.55 11.07
C GLY A 190 1.92 -13.70 12.14
N ALA A 191 2.97 -14.22 12.76
CA ALA A 191 3.80 -13.45 13.69
C ALA A 191 4.50 -12.29 12.98
N GLY A 192 4.98 -12.49 11.75
CA GLY A 192 5.59 -11.46 10.92
C GLY A 192 4.62 -10.31 10.63
N GLN A 193 3.38 -10.62 10.22
CA GLN A 193 2.30 -9.64 10.00
C GLN A 193 2.05 -8.78 11.25
N LEU A 194 1.87 -9.40 12.40
CA LEU A 194 1.59 -8.67 13.65
C LEU A 194 2.82 -7.90 14.17
N LEU A 195 4.03 -8.43 13.94
CA LEU A 195 5.26 -7.71 14.28
C LEU A 195 5.41 -6.43 13.43
N PHE A 196 5.08 -6.49 12.14
CA PHE A 196 5.07 -5.31 11.28
C PHE A 196 4.15 -4.22 11.83
N ALA A 197 2.90 -4.56 12.19
CA ALA A 197 1.94 -3.62 12.74
C ALA A 197 2.41 -3.01 14.07
N LYS A 198 2.91 -3.84 15.00
CA LYS A 198 3.47 -3.37 16.30
C LYS A 198 4.66 -2.44 16.09
N THR A 199 5.53 -2.76 15.13
CA THR A 199 6.72 -1.94 14.82
C THR A 199 6.31 -0.61 14.21
N ALA A 200 5.31 -0.59 13.34
CA ALA A 200 4.77 0.65 12.78
C ALA A 200 4.23 1.59 13.88
N CYS A 201 3.49 1.07 14.85
CA CYS A 201 3.03 1.85 16.00
C CYS A 201 4.20 2.40 16.83
N LYS A 202 5.21 1.57 17.08
CA LYS A 202 6.40 1.98 17.84
C LYS A 202 7.17 3.10 17.12
N VAL A 203 7.40 2.95 15.82
CA VAL A 203 8.14 3.91 15.00
C VAL A 203 7.37 5.21 14.86
N ALA A 204 6.06 5.14 14.57
CA ALA A 204 5.21 6.31 14.49
C ALA A 204 4.95 6.99 15.86
N ASN A 205 5.15 6.25 16.96
CA ASN A 205 4.67 6.62 18.30
C ASN A 205 3.17 6.94 18.31
N GLU A 206 2.38 6.13 17.60
CA GLU A 206 0.93 6.28 17.42
C GLU A 206 0.24 4.91 17.44
N ASP A 207 -0.97 4.86 18.00
CA ASP A 207 -1.83 3.66 17.89
C ASP A 207 -2.43 3.60 16.48
N LEU A 208 -1.95 2.67 15.67
CA LEU A 208 -2.41 2.41 14.31
C LEU A 208 -3.38 1.22 14.22
N THR A 209 -3.99 0.81 15.34
CA THR A 209 -4.90 -0.33 15.39
C THR A 209 -6.02 -0.20 14.36
N GLU A 210 -6.66 0.97 14.26
CA GLU A 210 -7.75 1.21 13.29
C GLU A 210 -7.26 1.07 11.84
N PHE A 211 -6.05 1.55 11.53
CA PHE A 211 -5.45 1.41 10.22
C PHE A 211 -5.23 -0.06 9.85
N PHE A 212 -4.59 -0.83 10.72
CA PHE A 212 -4.32 -2.24 10.46
C PHE A 212 -5.57 -3.13 10.54
N ASP A 213 -6.58 -2.74 11.33
CA ASP A 213 -7.88 -3.41 11.32
C ASP A 213 -8.58 -3.25 9.97
N MET A 214 -8.57 -2.04 9.39
CA MET A 214 -9.08 -1.79 8.05
C MET A 214 -8.33 -2.63 6.99
N TRP A 215 -7.04 -2.90 7.18
CA TRP A 215 -6.24 -3.77 6.33
C TRP A 215 -6.36 -5.26 6.66
N GLY A 216 -7.25 -5.66 7.57
CA GLY A 216 -7.55 -7.05 7.85
C GLY A 216 -6.50 -7.81 8.67
N PHE A 217 -5.59 -7.11 9.35
CA PHE A 217 -4.50 -7.74 10.12
C PHE A 217 -5.00 -8.55 11.30
N PHE A 218 -6.19 -8.27 11.81
CA PHE A 218 -6.73 -8.85 13.05
C PHE A 218 -7.85 -9.86 12.80
N LYS A 219 -7.83 -10.54 11.66
CA LYS A 219 -8.68 -11.70 11.41
C LYS A 219 -7.91 -12.97 11.74
N PRO A 220 -8.45 -13.85 12.62
CA PRO A 220 -7.82 -15.14 12.91
C PRO A 220 -7.68 -16.00 11.65
N VAL A 221 -6.54 -16.71 11.56
CA VAL A 221 -6.25 -17.72 10.52
C VAL A 221 -5.79 -18.99 11.21
N ASP A 222 -6.47 -20.10 10.97
CA ASP A 222 -6.22 -21.37 11.66
C ASP A 222 -5.40 -22.33 10.78
N ASN A 223 -4.08 -22.28 10.92
CA ASN A 223 -3.13 -23.24 10.36
C ASN A 223 -3.35 -23.53 8.86
N VAL A 224 -3.48 -22.49 8.05
CA VAL A 224 -3.66 -22.64 6.61
C VAL A 224 -2.31 -22.88 5.92
N ALA A 225 -2.19 -24.01 5.22
CA ALA A 225 -1.02 -24.30 4.41
C ALA A 225 -0.94 -23.32 3.23
N TYR A 226 0.25 -22.78 3.00
CA TYR A 226 0.48 -21.72 2.03
C TYR A 226 1.83 -21.91 1.33
N SER A 227 1.87 -21.69 0.02
CA SER A 227 3.10 -21.82 -0.77
C SER A 227 3.41 -20.49 -1.49
N GLN A 228 4.53 -19.87 -1.09
CA GLN A 228 5.10 -18.70 -1.76
C GLN A 228 6.61 -18.70 -1.51
N TYR A 229 7.40 -19.02 -2.53
CA TYR A 229 8.87 -19.16 -2.40
C TYR A 229 9.31 -20.10 -1.26
N GLY A 230 8.45 -20.99 -0.84
CA GLY A 230 8.58 -21.92 0.26
C GLY A 230 7.22 -22.47 0.67
N ASN A 231 7.21 -23.41 1.60
CA ASN A 231 5.98 -23.95 2.18
C ASN A 231 5.83 -23.43 3.61
N TRP A 232 4.71 -22.81 3.89
CA TRP A 232 4.43 -22.12 5.14
C TRP A 232 3.11 -22.58 5.73
N THR A 233 2.95 -22.40 7.03
CA THR A 233 1.66 -22.50 7.71
C THR A 233 1.28 -21.11 8.21
N TYR A 234 0.21 -20.54 7.69
CA TYR A 234 -0.29 -19.27 8.16
C TYR A 234 -1.14 -19.48 9.41
N HIS A 235 -0.78 -18.80 10.48
CA HIS A 235 -1.41 -18.98 11.77
C HIS A 235 -1.47 -17.65 12.52
N VAL A 236 -2.69 -17.18 12.80
CA VAL A 236 -2.95 -15.98 13.59
C VAL A 236 -4.08 -16.29 14.57
N THR A 237 -3.74 -16.47 15.84
CA THR A 237 -4.74 -16.75 16.88
C THR A 237 -5.37 -15.48 17.43
N GLN A 238 -6.53 -15.63 18.07
CA GLN A 238 -7.16 -14.52 18.80
C GLN A 238 -6.24 -14.00 19.92
N GLU A 239 -5.51 -14.87 20.59
CA GLU A 239 -4.55 -14.48 21.64
C GLU A 239 -3.41 -13.60 21.08
N MET A 240 -2.81 -13.99 19.95
CA MET A 240 -1.80 -13.17 19.26
C MET A 240 -2.35 -11.81 18.86
N ILE A 241 -3.59 -11.75 18.39
CA ILE A 241 -4.28 -10.50 18.02
C ILE A 241 -4.48 -9.63 19.26
N ASP A 242 -4.99 -10.20 20.34
CA ASP A 242 -5.28 -9.46 21.58
C ASP A 242 -3.99 -8.90 22.20
N GLU A 243 -2.90 -9.67 22.21
CA GLU A 243 -1.59 -9.19 22.64
C GLU A 243 -1.07 -8.06 21.75
N ALA A 244 -1.18 -8.20 20.43
CA ALA A 244 -0.77 -7.16 19.50
C ALA A 244 -1.57 -5.87 19.69
N LYS A 245 -2.90 -5.96 19.78
CA LYS A 245 -3.78 -4.81 20.05
C LYS A 245 -3.50 -4.16 21.39
N ALA A 246 -3.26 -4.94 22.44
CA ALA A 246 -2.90 -4.41 23.76
C ALA A 246 -1.57 -3.62 23.71
N TYR A 247 -0.57 -4.13 23.00
CA TYR A 247 0.68 -3.40 22.78
C TYR A 247 0.47 -2.11 22.00
N MET A 248 -0.27 -2.15 20.89
CA MET A 248 -0.53 -1.01 20.02
C MET A 248 -1.33 0.08 20.72
N ALA A 249 -2.30 -0.28 21.55
CA ALA A 249 -3.11 0.63 22.36
C ALA A 249 -2.30 1.36 23.47
N SER A 250 -1.06 0.96 23.72
CA SER A 250 -0.17 1.71 24.65
C SER A 250 0.36 3.02 24.07
N PHE A 251 0.20 3.23 22.76
CA PHE A 251 0.56 4.47 22.07
C PHE A 251 -0.60 5.44 21.98
N PRO A 252 -0.36 6.75 21.77
CA PRO A 252 -1.43 7.74 21.56
C PRO A 252 -2.33 7.35 20.37
N LYS A 253 -3.63 7.45 20.54
CA LYS A 253 -4.59 7.07 19.50
C LYS A 253 -4.45 7.95 18.25
N LYS A 254 -4.39 7.31 17.09
CA LYS A 254 -4.42 7.98 15.80
C LYS A 254 -5.87 8.25 15.37
N ALA A 255 -6.18 9.52 15.11
CA ALA A 255 -7.52 9.93 14.68
C ALA A 255 -7.69 10.01 13.16
N ALA A 256 -6.61 10.31 12.42
CA ALA A 256 -6.70 10.48 10.98
C ALA A 256 -6.94 9.15 10.25
N PRO A 257 -7.99 9.04 9.42
CA PRO A 257 -8.31 7.82 8.70
C PRO A 257 -7.51 7.70 7.41
N PHE A 258 -6.18 7.65 7.52
CA PHE A 258 -5.30 7.68 6.34
C PHE A 258 -5.30 6.36 5.55
N TYR A 259 -6.04 5.34 5.98
CA TYR A 259 -6.41 4.19 5.14
C TYR A 259 -7.33 4.58 3.96
N TYR A 260 -7.85 5.81 3.93
CA TYR A 260 -8.52 6.41 2.75
C TYR A 260 -7.57 7.19 1.86
N LEU A 261 -6.31 7.33 2.25
CA LEU A 261 -5.36 8.14 1.52
C LEU A 261 -5.12 7.60 0.12
N GLU A 262 -5.13 8.52 -0.84
CA GLU A 262 -4.95 8.27 -2.27
C GLU A 262 -3.92 9.24 -2.85
N ASP A 263 -3.19 8.81 -3.85
CA ASP A 263 -2.22 9.64 -4.56
C ASP A 263 -2.53 9.80 -6.06
N ARG A 264 -3.54 9.09 -6.57
CA ARG A 264 -3.95 9.15 -7.98
C ARG A 264 -4.96 10.26 -8.20
N LYS A 265 -4.65 11.18 -9.12
CA LYS A 265 -5.53 12.29 -9.51
C LYS A 265 -5.98 12.17 -10.96
N ALA A 266 -7.15 12.72 -11.26
CA ALA A 266 -7.59 12.88 -12.62
C ALA A 266 -6.55 13.69 -13.43
N GLY A 267 -6.19 13.17 -14.60
CA GLY A 267 -5.20 13.80 -15.49
C GLY A 267 -3.76 13.42 -15.23
N ASP A 268 -3.45 12.62 -14.21
CA ASP A 268 -2.12 12.05 -14.04
C ASP A 268 -1.78 11.14 -15.23
N VAL A 269 -0.66 11.42 -15.84
CA VAL A 269 -0.23 10.69 -17.05
C VAL A 269 0.15 9.28 -16.64
N GLY A 270 -0.50 8.32 -17.25
CA GLY A 270 -0.04 6.95 -17.16
C GLY A 270 -0.85 6.03 -16.27
N LEU A 271 -1.94 6.48 -15.71
CA LEU A 271 -2.81 5.61 -14.92
C LEU A 271 -3.65 4.71 -15.84
N ASP A 272 -3.55 3.43 -15.62
CA ASP A 272 -4.45 2.42 -16.17
C ASP A 272 -5.65 2.18 -15.24
N VAL A 273 -5.65 2.81 -14.05
CA VAL A 273 -6.68 2.72 -13.00
C VAL A 273 -7.39 4.04 -12.90
N GLU A 274 -8.69 4.03 -12.68
CA GLU A 274 -9.45 5.26 -12.49
C GLU A 274 -8.93 6.07 -11.28
N PRO A 275 -8.67 7.37 -11.47
CA PRO A 275 -8.23 8.24 -10.38
C PRO A 275 -9.33 8.38 -9.32
N ALA A 276 -8.93 8.65 -8.08
CA ALA A 276 -9.85 9.08 -7.03
C ALA A 276 -10.37 10.51 -7.31
N ASP A 277 -11.49 10.87 -6.68
CA ASP A 277 -11.99 12.25 -6.67
C ASP A 277 -11.52 12.99 -5.41
N VAL A 278 -11.32 12.26 -4.30
CA VAL A 278 -10.90 12.79 -2.99
C VAL A 278 -9.94 11.84 -2.28
N GLY A 279 -9.44 12.23 -1.12
CA GLY A 279 -8.53 11.41 -0.30
C GLY A 279 -7.06 11.62 -0.62
N TYR A 280 -6.71 12.67 -1.34
CA TYR A 280 -5.32 12.95 -1.70
C TYR A 280 -4.46 13.28 -0.49
N TYR A 281 -3.17 12.91 -0.56
CA TYR A 281 -2.22 13.18 0.52
C TYR A 281 -2.17 14.66 0.93
N THR A 282 -2.41 15.60 -0.01
CA THR A 282 -2.45 17.04 0.26
C THR A 282 -3.57 17.42 1.23
N GLN A 283 -4.74 16.76 1.14
CA GLN A 283 -5.86 16.99 2.07
C GLN A 283 -5.50 16.56 3.50
N PHE A 284 -4.79 15.44 3.65
CA PHE A 284 -4.28 14.99 4.95
C PHE A 284 -3.18 15.92 5.48
N LYS A 285 -2.22 16.33 4.62
CA LYS A 285 -1.14 17.25 4.96
C LYS A 285 -1.67 18.58 5.49
N GLU A 286 -2.72 19.11 4.87
CA GLU A 286 -3.35 20.38 5.24
C GLU A 286 -4.39 20.23 6.35
N ASN A 287 -4.65 18.99 6.80
CA ASN A 287 -5.71 18.66 7.75
C ASN A 287 -7.04 19.31 7.36
N GLN A 288 -7.40 19.12 6.08
CA GLN A 288 -8.52 19.80 5.45
C GLN A 288 -9.83 19.60 6.19
N LYS A 289 -10.59 20.69 6.37
CA LYS A 289 -11.88 20.69 7.05
C LYS A 289 -13.02 20.83 6.03
N ILE A 290 -14.13 20.15 6.32
CA ILE A 290 -15.36 20.27 5.55
C ILE A 290 -16.09 21.52 6.04
N THR A 291 -16.24 22.50 5.17
CA THR A 291 -16.86 23.79 5.47
C THR A 291 -18.21 23.98 4.77
N GLN A 292 -18.47 23.18 3.73
CA GLN A 292 -19.70 23.25 2.93
C GLN A 292 -20.65 22.11 3.29
N THR A 293 -21.95 22.36 3.08
CA THR A 293 -22.93 21.28 3.14
C THR A 293 -22.74 20.34 1.96
N ILE A 294 -22.41 19.10 2.26
CA ILE A 294 -22.29 18.01 1.27
C ILE A 294 -23.67 17.38 1.12
N THR A 295 -24.08 17.17 -0.13
CA THR A 295 -25.34 16.51 -0.43
C THR A 295 -25.10 15.25 -1.25
N HIS A 296 -26.05 14.33 -1.20
CA HIS A 296 -26.04 13.17 -2.06
C HIS A 296 -27.39 12.93 -2.72
N THR A 297 -27.39 12.27 -3.85
CA THR A 297 -28.56 11.73 -4.50
C THR A 297 -28.39 10.24 -4.73
N ARG A 298 -29.49 9.54 -4.76
CA ARG A 298 -29.52 8.09 -4.96
C ARG A 298 -30.37 7.72 -6.17
N ASN A 299 -29.85 6.81 -6.99
CA ASN A 299 -30.58 6.19 -8.06
C ASN A 299 -30.29 4.68 -8.08
N GLY A 300 -31.18 3.89 -7.48
CA GLY A 300 -30.93 2.46 -7.23
C GLY A 300 -29.70 2.28 -6.35
N GLN A 301 -28.69 1.57 -6.83
CA GLN A 301 -27.41 1.32 -6.15
C GLN A 301 -26.36 2.41 -6.41
N ILE A 302 -26.68 3.45 -7.18
CA ILE A 302 -25.73 4.51 -7.51
C ILE A 302 -25.91 5.66 -6.54
N ILE A 303 -24.81 6.10 -5.94
CA ILE A 303 -24.69 7.33 -5.15
C ILE A 303 -23.98 8.39 -5.99
N GLU A 304 -24.49 9.60 -5.99
CA GLU A 304 -23.81 10.78 -6.51
C GLU A 304 -23.68 11.83 -5.40
N ILE A 305 -22.44 12.24 -5.14
CA ILE A 305 -22.06 13.25 -4.11
C ILE A 305 -21.87 14.60 -4.77
N LYS A 306 -22.39 15.64 -4.15
CA LYS A 306 -22.18 17.05 -4.55
C LYS A 306 -21.49 17.82 -3.42
N ASN A 307 -20.64 18.77 -3.81
CA ASN A 307 -19.85 19.61 -2.89
C ASN A 307 -18.89 18.81 -1.98
N GLY A 308 -18.44 17.62 -2.44
CA GLY A 308 -17.65 16.68 -1.64
C GLY A 308 -16.13 16.90 -1.67
N THR A 309 -15.62 17.92 -2.34
CA THR A 309 -14.17 18.11 -2.60
C THR A 309 -13.31 18.28 -1.35
N GLU A 310 -13.90 18.64 -0.22
CA GLU A 310 -13.21 18.80 1.07
C GLU A 310 -13.17 17.52 1.91
N ALA A 311 -13.90 16.47 1.50
CA ALA A 311 -13.86 15.16 2.14
C ALA A 311 -12.64 14.35 1.71
N VAL A 312 -12.27 13.34 2.50
CA VAL A 312 -11.24 12.35 2.14
C VAL A 312 -11.84 11.01 1.72
N ALA A 313 -13.09 10.75 2.10
CA ALA A 313 -13.87 9.59 1.69
C ALA A 313 -15.36 9.83 1.96
N PHE A 314 -16.19 8.93 1.42
CA PHE A 314 -17.62 8.83 1.73
C PHE A 314 -17.91 7.44 2.27
N GLU A 315 -18.55 7.39 3.43
CA GLU A 315 -18.90 6.18 4.14
C GLU A 315 -20.41 5.95 4.13
N LEU A 316 -20.80 4.69 3.97
CA LEU A 316 -22.19 4.27 4.07
C LEU A 316 -22.37 3.44 5.35
N TYR A 317 -23.31 3.87 6.17
CA TYR A 317 -23.67 3.15 7.39
C TYR A 317 -25.08 2.62 7.30
N LYS A 318 -25.29 1.41 7.83
CA LYS A 318 -26.59 0.81 8.04
C LYS A 318 -26.68 0.27 9.45
N ALA A 319 -27.70 0.68 10.21
CA ALA A 319 -27.86 0.31 11.60
C ALA A 319 -26.60 0.56 12.46
N GLY A 320 -25.91 1.67 12.22
CA GLY A 320 -24.69 2.06 12.91
C GLY A 320 -23.43 1.27 12.51
N ARG A 321 -23.48 0.41 11.50
CA ARG A 321 -22.35 -0.33 10.95
C ARG A 321 -21.90 0.26 9.64
N LEU A 322 -20.59 0.47 9.48
CA LEU A 322 -19.98 0.76 8.17
C LEU A 322 -20.20 -0.44 7.24
N VAL A 323 -20.86 -0.21 6.10
CA VAL A 323 -21.19 -1.25 5.13
C VAL A 323 -20.49 -1.06 3.78
N TYR A 324 -20.08 0.16 3.47
CA TYR A 324 -19.32 0.49 2.27
C TYR A 324 -18.59 1.82 2.42
N PHE A 325 -17.57 2.06 1.62
CA PHE A 325 -16.92 3.36 1.46
C PHE A 325 -16.37 3.55 0.04
N SER A 326 -16.23 4.79 -0.39
CA SER A 326 -15.63 5.17 -1.66
C SER A 326 -14.93 6.54 -1.57
N ASN A 327 -13.99 6.79 -2.45
CA ASN A 327 -13.37 8.10 -2.65
C ASN A 327 -13.77 8.75 -3.99
N LYS A 328 -14.90 8.32 -4.53
CA LYS A 328 -15.49 8.83 -5.79
C LYS A 328 -16.72 9.69 -5.50
N PHE A 329 -16.95 10.72 -6.33
CA PHE A 329 -18.19 11.46 -6.29
C PHE A 329 -19.39 10.70 -6.85
N LYS A 330 -19.11 9.70 -7.68
CA LYS A 330 -20.12 8.79 -8.20
C LYS A 330 -19.63 7.36 -8.10
N PHE A 331 -20.35 6.53 -7.38
CA PHE A 331 -19.99 5.12 -7.19
C PHE A 331 -21.22 4.24 -7.10
N SER A 332 -21.03 2.96 -7.42
CA SER A 332 -22.08 1.94 -7.32
C SER A 332 -21.86 1.09 -6.08
N VAL A 333 -22.86 1.03 -5.22
CA VAL A 333 -22.87 0.12 -4.07
C VAL A 333 -23.16 -1.29 -4.57
N PRO A 334 -22.40 -2.32 -4.18
CA PRO A 334 -22.66 -3.69 -4.59
C PRO A 334 -24.07 -4.15 -4.21
N ALA A 335 -24.70 -4.95 -5.08
CA ALA A 335 -26.07 -5.42 -4.90
C ALA A 335 -26.26 -6.33 -3.66
N SER A 336 -25.17 -6.90 -3.13
CA SER A 336 -25.15 -7.67 -1.89
C SER A 336 -25.43 -6.83 -0.64
N ILE A 337 -25.24 -5.50 -0.72
CA ILE A 337 -25.60 -4.56 0.34
C ILE A 337 -27.05 -4.14 0.14
N PRO A 338 -27.97 -4.50 1.04
CA PRO A 338 -29.34 -4.01 0.97
C PRO A 338 -29.33 -2.49 1.14
N PHE A 339 -29.63 -1.79 0.07
CA PHE A 339 -29.57 -0.34 -0.01
C PHE A 339 -31.02 0.21 0.01
N ASP A 340 -31.53 0.42 1.21
CA ASP A 340 -32.85 0.99 1.51
C ASP A 340 -32.72 2.40 2.13
N ASP A 341 -33.84 2.94 2.59
CA ASP A 341 -33.88 4.31 3.11
C ASP A 341 -33.19 4.45 4.48
N ASP A 342 -32.79 3.32 5.10
CA ASP A 342 -32.08 3.31 6.38
C ASP A 342 -30.55 3.45 6.23
N VAL A 343 -30.05 3.62 5.01
CA VAL A 343 -28.62 3.83 4.78
C VAL A 343 -28.28 5.31 4.94
N GLU A 344 -27.39 5.58 5.87
CA GLU A 344 -26.84 6.92 6.13
C GLU A 344 -25.53 7.11 5.34
N VAL A 345 -25.36 8.30 4.76
CA VAL A 345 -24.16 8.68 4.00
C VAL A 345 -23.40 9.74 4.78
N TYR A 346 -22.11 9.48 5.04
CA TYR A 346 -21.22 10.40 5.73
C TYR A 346 -20.04 10.78 4.84
N ALA A 347 -19.66 12.05 4.88
CA ALA A 347 -18.39 12.54 4.41
C ALA A 347 -17.37 12.49 5.54
N VAL A 348 -16.17 11.99 5.26
CA VAL A 348 -15.08 11.86 6.23
C VAL A 348 -14.10 13.01 6.04
N GLN A 349 -13.79 13.70 7.11
CA GLN A 349 -12.80 14.78 7.18
C GLN A 349 -11.40 14.21 7.42
N ALA A 350 -10.36 14.92 7.06
CA ALA A 350 -8.97 14.45 7.19
C ALA A 350 -8.55 14.10 8.63
N ASP A 351 -9.20 14.67 9.63
CA ASP A 351 -9.00 14.34 11.06
C ASP A 351 -9.91 13.22 11.58
N GLY A 352 -10.66 12.55 10.72
CA GLY A 352 -11.55 11.46 11.06
C GLY A 352 -12.97 11.87 11.49
N LYS A 353 -13.30 13.16 11.53
CA LYS A 353 -14.65 13.60 11.80
C LYS A 353 -15.61 13.20 10.68
N ARG A 354 -16.72 12.60 11.03
CA ARG A 354 -17.79 12.20 10.11
C ARG A 354 -18.89 13.25 10.11
N ILE A 355 -19.31 13.69 8.93
CA ILE A 355 -20.33 14.71 8.72
C ILE A 355 -21.41 14.11 7.83
N GLY A 356 -22.65 14.07 8.33
CA GLY A 356 -23.78 13.53 7.55
C GLY A 356 -24.00 14.32 6.26
N CYS A 357 -24.16 13.61 5.14
CA CYS A 357 -24.51 14.21 3.86
C CYS A 357 -26.03 14.39 3.79
N ALA A 358 -26.49 15.60 3.48
CA ALA A 358 -27.91 15.86 3.26
C ALA A 358 -28.41 15.19 1.96
N GLN A 359 -29.68 14.84 1.90
CA GLN A 359 -30.37 14.35 0.70
C GLN A 359 -30.84 15.50 -0.19
#